data_3b05bd6c68a8b003cfade7a85c822e07
#
_entry.id   3b05bd6c68a8b003cfade7a85c822e07
#
_cell.length_a   1.000
_cell.length_b   1.000
_cell.length_c   1.000
_cell.angle_alpha   90.00
_cell.angle_beta   90.00
_cell.angle_gamma   90.00
#
_symmetry.space_group_name_H-M   'P 1'
#
loop_
_entity.id
_entity.type
_entity.pdbx_description
1 polymer ?
#
loop_
_entity_poly.entity_id
_entity_poly.type
_entity_poly.pdbx_seq_one_letter_code
_entity_poly.pdbx_strand_id
1 'polypeptide(L)'
;MVLFGAGTWGGAITYFLNDIVWDYVVDNRRHAEFLNGYKISSLDEIEDKRACYYVVSVLFKWRQIEKQLKDMGIPSENILLLGKIAEEKQYFDLPYLKFGKDEVFIDAGGYNGDTAKRFIEVTNGMYDSIYILEPNKILATECREKVNERNCYVVEKGAWNESTKLAFDMADASSTILVSADEVIETISIDELLDGKRATYIKMDIEGAEYKALLGAEQTIRKYKPKLAISVYHNRCDIWEIPKLVLSYNSDYKLYFRTYSFTGNDTIMYAI
;
A
#
# COMPACT_ATOMS: atom_id res chain seq x y z
N MET A 1 -28.55 5.33 -4.85
CA MET A 1 -27.08 5.03 -4.82
C MET A 1 -26.85 3.56 -5.11
N VAL A 2 -25.78 3.25 -5.81
CA VAL A 2 -25.37 1.88 -6.15
C VAL A 2 -24.10 1.54 -5.40
N LEU A 3 -24.07 0.44 -4.65
CA LEU A 3 -22.85 -0.13 -4.12
C LEU A 3 -22.30 -1.14 -5.13
N PHE A 4 -21.12 -0.91 -5.67
CA PHE A 4 -20.46 -1.82 -6.60
C PHE A 4 -19.36 -2.62 -5.88
N GLY A 5 -19.56 -3.93 -5.78
CA GLY A 5 -18.70 -4.88 -5.10
C GLY A 5 -19.36 -5.50 -3.87
N ALA A 6 -19.72 -6.78 -3.97
CA ALA A 6 -20.38 -7.54 -2.91
C ALA A 6 -19.41 -8.43 -2.10
N GLY A 7 -18.12 -8.10 -2.13
CA GLY A 7 -17.08 -8.77 -1.35
C GLY A 7 -17.00 -8.28 0.10
N THR A 8 -15.87 -8.52 0.76
CA THR A 8 -15.63 -8.16 2.17
C THR A 8 -15.90 -6.68 2.46
N TRP A 9 -15.43 -5.79 1.60
CA TRP A 9 -15.64 -4.35 1.77
C TRP A 9 -17.10 -3.94 1.58
N GLY A 10 -17.78 -4.47 0.54
CA GLY A 10 -19.21 -4.24 0.37
C GLY A 10 -20.02 -4.72 1.57
N GLY A 11 -19.68 -5.89 2.12
CA GLY A 11 -20.29 -6.41 3.35
C GLY A 11 -20.06 -5.51 4.56
N ALA A 12 -18.85 -5.00 4.75
CA ALA A 12 -18.54 -4.06 5.82
C ALA A 12 -19.30 -2.74 5.65
N ILE A 13 -19.34 -2.18 4.45
CA ILE A 13 -20.03 -0.92 4.15
C ILE A 13 -21.53 -1.06 4.44
N THR A 14 -22.19 -2.10 3.96
CA THR A 14 -23.62 -2.31 4.19
C THR A 14 -23.96 -2.63 5.65
N TYR A 15 -23.00 -3.13 6.42
CA TYR A 15 -23.16 -3.41 7.84
C TYR A 15 -22.95 -2.17 8.72
N PHE A 16 -21.85 -1.44 8.51
CA PHE A 16 -21.47 -0.30 9.36
C PHE A 16 -22.14 1.01 8.95
N LEU A 17 -22.50 1.19 7.67
CA LEU A 17 -23.21 2.36 7.17
C LEU A 17 -24.70 1.99 6.93
N ASN A 18 -25.35 1.51 7.97
CA ASN A 18 -26.74 1.01 7.91
C ASN A 18 -27.79 2.12 7.83
N ASP A 19 -27.41 3.38 8.00
CA ASP A 19 -28.21 4.58 7.76
C ASP A 19 -28.24 4.97 6.26
N ILE A 20 -27.36 4.38 5.44
CA ILE A 20 -27.37 4.57 4.00
C ILE A 20 -28.24 3.50 3.33
N VAL A 21 -29.24 3.96 2.59
CA VAL A 21 -30.08 3.08 1.77
C VAL A 21 -29.45 2.91 0.39
N TRP A 22 -29.13 1.67 0.06
CA TRP A 22 -28.62 1.29 -1.26
C TRP A 22 -29.79 0.86 -2.14
N ASP A 23 -30.01 1.57 -3.25
CA ASP A 23 -31.03 1.17 -4.22
C ASP A 23 -30.66 -0.14 -4.91
N TYR A 24 -29.36 -0.32 -5.17
CA TYR A 24 -28.77 -1.53 -5.76
C TYR A 24 -27.46 -1.88 -5.08
N VAL A 25 -27.24 -3.18 -4.89
CA VAL A 25 -25.92 -3.76 -4.62
C VAL A 25 -25.56 -4.62 -5.82
N VAL A 26 -24.47 -4.31 -6.50
CA VAL A 26 -24.08 -4.99 -7.74
C VAL A 26 -22.68 -5.61 -7.62
N ASP A 27 -22.50 -6.73 -8.34
CA ASP A 27 -21.20 -7.40 -8.45
C ASP A 27 -21.07 -8.05 -9.81
N ASN A 28 -19.87 -8.10 -10.38
CA ASN A 28 -19.63 -8.72 -11.69
C ASN A 28 -19.61 -10.26 -11.66
N ARG A 29 -19.48 -10.86 -10.47
CA ARG A 29 -19.30 -12.31 -10.31
C ARG A 29 -20.38 -12.98 -9.49
N ARG A 30 -20.99 -12.23 -8.57
CA ARG A 30 -22.00 -12.74 -7.63
C ARG A 30 -23.36 -12.19 -8.03
N HIS A 31 -24.29 -13.08 -8.30
CA HIS A 31 -25.67 -12.72 -8.68
C HIS A 31 -26.66 -13.62 -7.95
N ALA A 32 -27.85 -13.12 -7.75
CA ALA A 32 -28.95 -13.83 -7.09
C ALA A 32 -28.66 -14.29 -5.65
N GLU A 33 -27.62 -13.72 -5.03
CA GLU A 33 -27.29 -13.88 -3.62
C GLU A 33 -27.74 -12.65 -2.83
N PHE A 34 -27.55 -12.69 -1.50
CA PHE A 34 -27.84 -11.56 -0.63
C PHE A 34 -26.60 -11.13 0.15
N LEU A 35 -26.45 -9.82 0.33
CA LEU A 35 -25.43 -9.20 1.17
C LEU A 35 -26.11 -8.34 2.22
N ASN A 36 -26.11 -8.75 3.48
CA ASN A 36 -26.74 -8.01 4.59
C ASN A 36 -28.18 -7.54 4.29
N GLY A 37 -28.98 -8.41 3.65
CA GLY A 37 -30.37 -8.13 3.30
C GLY A 37 -30.60 -7.51 1.91
N TYR A 38 -29.55 -7.03 1.24
CA TYR A 38 -29.64 -6.52 -0.12
C TYR A 38 -29.45 -7.65 -1.15
N LYS A 39 -30.36 -7.74 -2.12
CA LYS A 39 -30.16 -8.64 -3.29
C LYS A 39 -28.98 -8.15 -4.11
N ILE A 40 -28.06 -9.06 -4.43
CA ILE A 40 -26.95 -8.77 -5.34
C ILE A 40 -27.45 -8.89 -6.78
N SER A 41 -27.44 -7.78 -7.49
CA SER A 41 -27.91 -7.66 -8.87
C SER A 41 -26.76 -7.55 -9.85
N SER A 42 -27.06 -7.72 -11.14
CA SER A 42 -26.14 -7.32 -12.22
C SER A 42 -26.31 -5.83 -12.54
N LEU A 43 -25.31 -5.24 -13.18
CA LEU A 43 -25.43 -3.85 -13.68
C LEU A 43 -26.59 -3.69 -14.68
N ASP A 44 -26.97 -4.76 -15.38
CA ASP A 44 -28.03 -4.68 -16.40
C ASP A 44 -29.42 -4.52 -15.78
N GLU A 45 -29.60 -4.90 -14.53
CA GLU A 45 -30.86 -4.73 -13.78
C GLU A 45 -31.12 -3.27 -13.35
N ILE A 46 -30.15 -2.37 -13.45
CA ILE A 46 -30.33 -0.95 -13.12
C ILE A 46 -31.02 -0.23 -14.29
N GLU A 47 -32.16 0.40 -14.03
CA GLU A 47 -32.97 1.05 -15.07
C GLU A 47 -32.32 2.30 -15.65
N ASP A 48 -31.89 3.24 -14.81
CA ASP A 48 -31.21 4.48 -15.23
C ASP A 48 -29.79 4.55 -14.68
N LYS A 49 -28.88 3.83 -15.34
CA LYS A 49 -27.49 3.70 -14.93
C LYS A 49 -26.76 5.03 -14.82
N ARG A 50 -27.07 5.98 -15.70
CA ARG A 50 -26.35 7.27 -15.80
C ARG A 50 -26.74 8.26 -14.73
N ALA A 51 -27.96 8.15 -14.20
CA ALA A 51 -28.44 9.01 -13.12
C ALA A 51 -27.99 8.51 -11.72
N CYS A 52 -27.44 7.30 -11.63
CA CYS A 52 -27.01 6.74 -10.36
C CYS A 52 -25.64 7.24 -9.93
N TYR A 53 -25.44 7.34 -8.61
CA TYR A 53 -24.13 7.49 -7.97
C TYR A 53 -23.62 6.12 -7.56
N TYR A 54 -22.36 5.82 -7.87
CA TYR A 54 -21.70 4.54 -7.62
C TYR A 54 -20.65 4.67 -6.53
N VAL A 55 -20.74 3.86 -5.50
CA VAL A 55 -19.68 3.65 -4.51
C VAL A 55 -19.00 2.32 -4.83
N VAL A 56 -17.80 2.38 -5.35
CA VAL A 56 -17.03 1.19 -5.73
C VAL A 56 -16.20 0.73 -4.54
N SER A 57 -16.61 -0.41 -3.96
CA SER A 57 -15.97 -1.03 -2.78
C SER A 57 -14.95 -2.11 -3.13
N VAL A 58 -14.45 -2.09 -4.37
CA VAL A 58 -13.43 -3.04 -4.86
C VAL A 58 -12.06 -2.39 -4.73
N LEU A 59 -11.18 -2.96 -3.87
CA LEU A 59 -9.86 -2.38 -3.61
C LEU A 59 -8.89 -2.51 -4.79
N PHE A 60 -8.47 -3.74 -5.10
CA PHE A 60 -7.36 -3.94 -6.05
C PHE A 60 -7.73 -3.84 -7.53
N LYS A 61 -9.02 -3.93 -7.87
CA LYS A 61 -9.52 -3.92 -9.25
C LYS A 61 -10.37 -2.70 -9.57
N TRP A 62 -10.27 -1.66 -8.76
CA TRP A 62 -11.09 -0.46 -8.93
C TRP A 62 -10.89 0.21 -10.30
N ARG A 63 -9.64 0.17 -10.88
CA ARG A 63 -9.36 0.71 -12.22
C ARG A 63 -10.16 0.01 -13.32
N GLN A 64 -10.35 -1.31 -13.21
CA GLN A 64 -11.16 -2.07 -14.16
C GLN A 64 -12.65 -1.71 -14.04
N ILE A 65 -13.14 -1.54 -12.82
CA ILE A 65 -14.53 -1.14 -12.55
C ILE A 65 -14.75 0.30 -13.00
N GLU A 66 -13.83 1.21 -12.70
CA GLU A 66 -13.90 2.60 -13.18
C GLU A 66 -14.03 2.65 -14.71
N LYS A 67 -13.14 1.92 -15.40
CA LYS A 67 -13.20 1.82 -16.86
C LYS A 67 -14.55 1.29 -17.34
N GLN A 68 -15.03 0.19 -16.74
CA GLN A 68 -16.32 -0.41 -17.08
C GLN A 68 -17.46 0.61 -16.95
N LEU A 69 -17.53 1.34 -15.84
CA LEU A 69 -18.57 2.34 -15.60
C LEU A 69 -18.47 3.51 -16.59
N LYS A 70 -17.26 3.98 -16.88
CA LYS A 70 -17.03 5.04 -17.88
C LYS A 70 -17.39 4.60 -19.29
N ASP A 71 -17.06 3.36 -19.68
CA ASP A 71 -17.43 2.80 -21.00
C ASP A 71 -18.97 2.70 -21.16
N MET A 72 -19.72 2.59 -20.05
CA MET A 72 -21.18 2.65 -20.02
C MET A 72 -21.73 4.08 -20.03
N GLY A 73 -20.87 5.10 -20.07
CA GLY A 73 -21.22 6.52 -20.12
C GLY A 73 -21.66 7.11 -18.77
N ILE A 74 -21.22 6.50 -17.65
CA ILE A 74 -21.46 7.05 -16.31
C ILE A 74 -20.47 8.20 -16.08
N PRO A 75 -20.93 9.39 -15.66
CA PRO A 75 -20.08 10.53 -15.39
C PRO A 75 -19.06 10.23 -14.27
N SER A 76 -17.82 10.72 -14.41
CA SER A 76 -16.77 10.47 -13.42
C SER A 76 -17.10 11.04 -12.04
N GLU A 77 -17.83 12.13 -11.96
CA GLU A 77 -18.34 12.75 -10.72
C GLU A 77 -19.37 11.89 -9.99
N ASN A 78 -19.97 10.92 -10.67
CA ASN A 78 -20.91 9.98 -10.10
C ASN A 78 -20.22 8.69 -9.60
N ILE A 79 -18.88 8.59 -9.67
CA ILE A 79 -18.13 7.38 -9.32
C ILE A 79 -17.19 7.68 -8.16
N LEU A 80 -17.49 7.14 -6.98
CA LEU A 80 -16.62 7.17 -5.80
C LEU A 80 -15.85 5.86 -5.71
N LEU A 81 -14.52 5.93 -5.85
CA LEU A 81 -13.62 4.78 -5.87
C LEU A 81 -12.91 4.64 -4.52
N LEU A 82 -13.40 3.77 -3.63
CA LEU A 82 -12.81 3.61 -2.30
C LEU A 82 -11.40 3.02 -2.38
N GLY A 83 -11.15 2.09 -3.29
CA GLY A 83 -9.82 1.54 -3.51
C GLY A 83 -8.80 2.59 -3.96
N LYS A 84 -9.21 3.52 -4.84
CA LYS A 84 -8.37 4.65 -5.23
C LYS A 84 -8.04 5.56 -4.05
N ILE A 85 -9.06 5.91 -3.24
CA ILE A 85 -8.87 6.76 -2.05
C ILE A 85 -7.92 6.10 -1.05
N ALA A 86 -8.07 4.80 -0.81
CA ALA A 86 -7.18 4.07 0.08
C ALA A 86 -5.74 4.09 -0.43
N GLU A 87 -5.52 3.77 -1.71
CA GLU A 87 -4.21 3.77 -2.37
C GLU A 87 -3.53 5.15 -2.36
N GLU A 88 -4.29 6.23 -2.65
CA GLU A 88 -3.75 7.59 -2.66
C GLU A 88 -3.38 8.11 -1.27
N LYS A 89 -4.03 7.60 -0.23
CA LYS A 89 -3.80 8.02 1.15
C LYS A 89 -2.76 7.18 1.89
N GLN A 90 -2.66 5.91 1.55
CA GLN A 90 -1.72 4.99 2.18
C GLN A 90 -0.30 5.58 2.14
N TYR A 91 0.39 5.55 3.28
CA TYR A 91 1.72 6.12 3.53
C TYR A 91 1.82 7.66 3.55
N PHE A 92 0.84 8.43 3.05
CA PHE A 92 0.99 9.88 2.85
C PHE A 92 -0.08 10.76 3.50
N ASP A 93 -1.14 10.22 4.11
CA ASP A 93 -2.29 11.02 4.57
C ASP A 93 -2.20 11.53 6.01
N LEU A 94 -1.15 11.19 6.75
CA LEU A 94 -1.04 11.64 8.13
C LEU A 94 -0.82 13.16 8.17
N PRO A 95 -1.65 13.95 8.89
CA PRO A 95 -1.57 15.43 8.88
C PRO A 95 -0.23 15.99 9.34
N TYR A 96 0.51 15.19 10.12
CA TYR A 96 1.82 15.58 10.67
C TYR A 96 2.98 15.17 9.76
N LEU A 97 2.72 14.38 8.70
CA LEU A 97 3.70 13.95 7.74
C LEU A 97 3.94 15.08 6.72
N LYS A 98 5.03 15.82 6.93
CA LYS A 98 5.40 16.93 6.05
C LYS A 98 6.70 16.61 5.35
N PHE A 99 6.78 16.95 4.07
CA PHE A 99 7.96 16.76 3.23
C PHE A 99 8.61 18.09 2.87
N GLY A 100 9.94 18.13 2.93
CA GLY A 100 10.77 19.24 2.48
C GLY A 100 11.17 19.12 1.01
N LYS A 101 12.17 19.91 0.59
CA LYS A 101 12.66 19.90 -0.79
C LYS A 101 13.81 18.91 -1.03
N ASP A 102 14.44 18.43 0.03
CA ASP A 102 15.66 17.62 0.03
C ASP A 102 15.42 16.28 0.73
N GLU A 103 14.25 15.71 0.49
CA GLU A 103 13.87 14.40 1.01
C GLU A 103 14.68 13.29 0.34
N VAL A 104 15.15 12.35 1.15
CA VAL A 104 15.73 11.07 0.72
C VAL A 104 14.77 9.99 1.13
N PHE A 105 14.08 9.41 0.15
CA PHE A 105 13.03 8.43 0.37
C PHE A 105 13.55 7.01 0.11
N ILE A 106 13.26 6.11 1.04
CA ILE A 106 13.51 4.67 0.89
C ILE A 106 12.15 3.98 0.79
N ASP A 107 11.88 3.38 -0.34
CA ASP A 107 10.70 2.56 -0.61
C ASP A 107 11.09 1.07 -0.58
N ALA A 108 11.00 0.45 0.58
CA ALA A 108 11.23 -0.98 0.73
C ALA A 108 9.92 -1.73 0.43
N GLY A 109 9.97 -2.61 -0.60
CA GLY A 109 8.82 -3.22 -1.23
C GLY A 109 8.20 -2.27 -2.25
N GLY A 110 8.95 -2.00 -3.33
CA GLY A 110 8.55 -1.06 -4.36
C GLY A 110 7.41 -1.54 -5.24
N TYR A 111 7.16 -2.87 -5.26
CA TYR A 111 6.17 -3.51 -6.10
C TYR A 111 6.28 -3.02 -7.56
N ASN A 112 5.31 -2.30 -8.06
CA ASN A 112 5.30 -1.74 -9.41
C ASN A 112 5.68 -0.25 -9.48
N GLY A 113 6.19 0.36 -8.38
CA GLY A 113 6.63 1.74 -8.30
C GLY A 113 5.52 2.78 -8.02
N ASP A 114 4.29 2.36 -7.70
CA ASP A 114 3.18 3.28 -7.43
C ASP A 114 3.45 4.18 -6.22
N THR A 115 4.04 3.64 -5.15
CA THR A 115 4.37 4.40 -3.92
C THR A 115 5.42 5.47 -4.20
N ALA A 116 6.49 5.12 -4.90
CA ALA A 116 7.53 6.08 -5.29
C ALA A 116 6.98 7.18 -6.21
N LYS A 117 6.13 6.82 -7.17
CA LYS A 117 5.43 7.80 -8.01
C LYS A 117 4.55 8.74 -7.18
N ARG A 118 3.81 8.20 -6.22
CA ARG A 118 3.00 9.00 -5.32
C ARG A 118 3.84 9.94 -4.46
N PHE A 119 5.02 9.49 -4.00
CA PHE A 119 5.96 10.35 -3.29
C PHE A 119 6.42 11.54 -4.14
N ILE A 120 6.72 11.32 -5.42
CA ILE A 120 7.07 12.40 -6.38
C ILE A 120 5.92 13.42 -6.49
N GLU A 121 4.67 12.96 -6.58
CA GLU A 121 3.50 13.83 -6.64
C GLU A 121 3.32 14.67 -5.37
N VAL A 122 3.37 14.05 -4.18
CA VAL A 122 3.17 14.77 -2.90
C VAL A 122 4.29 15.74 -2.56
N THR A 123 5.50 15.52 -3.11
CA THR A 123 6.64 16.45 -2.99
C THR A 123 6.69 17.46 -4.14
N ASN A 124 5.74 17.42 -5.09
CA ASN A 124 5.76 18.20 -6.33
C ASN A 124 7.08 18.08 -7.10
N GLY A 125 7.65 16.89 -7.12
CA GLY A 125 8.95 16.62 -7.76
C GLY A 125 10.16 17.22 -7.04
N MET A 126 9.99 17.73 -5.82
CA MET A 126 11.07 18.31 -5.03
C MET A 126 11.58 17.28 -4.01
N TYR A 127 12.63 16.59 -4.35
CA TYR A 127 13.33 15.61 -3.50
C TYR A 127 14.81 15.55 -3.91
N ASP A 128 15.63 14.97 -3.05
CA ASP A 128 17.04 14.74 -3.33
C ASP A 128 17.25 13.39 -4.05
N SER A 129 16.74 12.30 -3.46
CA SER A 129 16.85 10.96 -4.05
C SER A 129 15.76 10.02 -3.55
N ILE A 130 15.47 9.00 -4.38
CA ILE A 130 14.55 7.90 -4.08
C ILE A 130 15.30 6.59 -4.32
N TYR A 131 15.27 5.69 -3.34
CA TYR A 131 15.75 4.33 -3.45
C TYR A 131 14.60 3.36 -3.32
N ILE A 132 14.35 2.55 -4.36
CA ILE A 132 13.29 1.56 -4.42
C ILE A 132 13.93 0.17 -4.32
N LEU A 133 13.63 -0.57 -3.26
CA LEU A 133 14.07 -1.95 -3.11
C LEU A 133 12.93 -2.89 -3.50
N GLU A 134 13.15 -3.66 -4.56
CA GLU A 134 12.19 -4.64 -5.07
C GLU A 134 12.96 -5.88 -5.56
N PRO A 135 12.86 -7.02 -4.86
CA PRO A 135 13.64 -8.21 -5.22
C PRO A 135 13.14 -8.91 -6.48
N ASN A 136 11.86 -8.76 -6.83
CA ASN A 136 11.31 -9.38 -8.04
C ASN A 136 11.74 -8.60 -9.28
N LYS A 137 12.46 -9.27 -10.19
CA LYS A 137 13.04 -8.65 -11.40
C LYS A 137 12.00 -8.04 -12.35
N ILE A 138 10.82 -8.67 -12.45
CA ILE A 138 9.74 -8.19 -13.30
C ILE A 138 9.20 -6.88 -12.72
N LEU A 139 8.87 -6.88 -11.43
CA LEU A 139 8.37 -5.71 -10.72
C LEU A 139 9.42 -4.59 -10.64
N ALA A 140 10.69 -4.92 -10.42
CA ALA A 140 11.78 -3.94 -10.48
C ALA A 140 11.91 -3.29 -11.86
N THR A 141 11.62 -4.03 -12.94
CA THR A 141 11.58 -3.47 -14.29
C THR A 141 10.38 -2.52 -14.45
N GLU A 142 9.20 -2.91 -13.98
CA GLU A 142 8.03 -2.04 -13.95
C GLU A 142 8.28 -0.76 -13.14
N CYS A 143 8.96 -0.87 -11.99
CA CYS A 143 9.40 0.30 -11.22
C CYS A 143 10.25 1.26 -12.06
N ARG A 144 11.26 0.74 -12.78
CA ARG A 144 12.14 1.59 -13.63
C ARG A 144 11.37 2.27 -14.75
N GLU A 145 10.41 1.58 -15.36
CA GLU A 145 9.58 2.15 -16.41
C GLU A 145 8.64 3.23 -15.88
N LYS A 146 8.02 2.98 -14.72
CA LYS A 146 7.04 3.89 -14.12
C LYS A 146 7.69 5.11 -13.46
N VAL A 147 8.84 4.92 -12.83
CA VAL A 147 9.57 5.97 -12.08
C VAL A 147 10.87 6.30 -12.81
N ASN A 148 10.75 6.67 -14.10
CA ASN A 148 11.88 7.09 -14.93
C ASN A 148 12.22 8.57 -14.68
N GLU A 149 12.54 8.88 -13.42
CA GLU A 149 12.81 10.25 -12.97
C GLU A 149 14.25 10.39 -12.49
N ARG A 150 14.74 11.63 -12.48
CA ARG A 150 16.08 11.94 -12.00
C ARG A 150 16.25 11.56 -10.53
N ASN A 151 17.39 10.96 -10.18
CA ASN A 151 17.74 10.54 -8.82
C ASN A 151 16.82 9.47 -8.23
N CYS A 152 16.18 8.65 -9.07
CA CYS A 152 15.45 7.45 -8.66
C CYS A 152 16.29 6.22 -8.98
N TYR A 153 16.53 5.40 -7.96
CA TYR A 153 17.40 4.22 -8.04
C TYR A 153 16.59 2.98 -7.66
N VAL A 154 16.41 2.06 -8.62
CA VAL A 154 15.76 0.77 -8.37
C VAL A 154 16.82 -0.29 -8.12
N VAL A 155 16.77 -0.87 -6.93
CA VAL A 155 17.71 -1.90 -6.44
C VAL A 155 16.97 -3.24 -6.43
N GLU A 156 17.42 -4.20 -7.24
CA GLU A 156 16.84 -5.55 -7.33
C GLU A 156 17.26 -6.42 -6.15
N LYS A 157 16.93 -5.97 -4.94
CA LYS A 157 17.23 -6.65 -3.68
C LYS A 157 16.09 -6.44 -2.69
N GLY A 158 15.90 -7.43 -1.81
CA GLY A 158 15.02 -7.29 -0.66
C GLY A 158 15.68 -6.49 0.46
N ALA A 159 14.89 -5.70 1.20
CA ALA A 159 15.37 -5.07 2.42
C ALA A 159 15.46 -6.12 3.54
N TRP A 160 16.60 -6.21 4.22
CA TRP A 160 16.89 -7.16 5.28
C TRP A 160 17.89 -6.57 6.29
N ASN A 161 18.32 -7.37 7.26
CA ASN A 161 19.30 -6.91 8.24
C ASN A 161 20.76 -6.93 7.73
N GLU A 162 21.03 -7.60 6.61
CA GLU A 162 22.34 -7.77 6.01
C GLU A 162 22.28 -8.14 4.53
N SER A 163 23.40 -7.99 3.82
CA SER A 163 23.55 -8.51 2.47
C SER A 163 23.74 -10.02 2.50
N THR A 164 22.75 -10.76 2.01
CA THR A 164 22.78 -12.21 1.92
C THR A 164 21.92 -12.72 0.78
N LYS A 165 21.79 -14.04 0.65
CA LYS A 165 20.89 -14.71 -0.27
C LYS A 165 19.90 -15.55 0.52
N LEU A 166 18.64 -15.27 0.35
CA LEU A 166 17.55 -16.00 1.00
C LEU A 166 16.82 -16.86 -0.03
N ALA A 167 16.59 -18.14 0.31
CA ALA A 167 15.64 -18.94 -0.42
C ALA A 167 14.23 -18.50 0.00
N PHE A 168 13.38 -18.19 -0.96
CA PHE A 168 12.00 -17.79 -0.69
C PHE A 168 11.18 -19.06 -0.41
N ASP A 169 10.84 -19.30 0.84
CA ASP A 169 9.91 -20.39 1.19
C ASP A 169 8.48 -19.84 1.12
N MET A 170 7.75 -20.26 0.12
CA MET A 170 6.36 -19.85 -0.15
C MET A 170 5.37 -20.29 0.93
N ALA A 171 5.79 -21.12 1.90
CA ALA A 171 4.91 -21.64 2.94
C ALA A 171 4.50 -20.59 3.98
N ASP A 172 5.26 -19.52 4.16
CA ASP A 172 5.01 -18.45 5.14
C ASP A 172 4.58 -17.12 4.52
N ALA A 173 4.61 -16.99 3.20
CA ALA A 173 4.22 -15.75 2.54
C ALA A 173 2.74 -15.78 2.16
N SER A 174 1.94 -14.94 2.82
CA SER A 174 0.56 -14.65 2.42
C SER A 174 0.49 -13.82 1.12
N SER A 175 1.61 -13.62 0.44
CA SER A 175 1.72 -12.79 -0.75
C SER A 175 1.39 -13.55 -2.02
N THR A 176 0.54 -12.95 -2.84
CA THR A 176 0.16 -13.39 -4.19
C THR A 176 1.28 -13.16 -5.22
N ILE A 177 2.55 -13.08 -4.80
CA ILE A 177 3.68 -12.94 -5.70
C ILE A 177 4.04 -14.32 -6.24
N LEU A 178 3.87 -14.50 -7.55
CA LEU A 178 4.26 -15.70 -8.31
C LEU A 178 5.80 -15.80 -8.37
N VAL A 179 6.41 -16.18 -7.27
CA VAL A 179 7.83 -16.55 -7.22
C VAL A 179 7.87 -18.08 -7.15
N SER A 180 8.65 -18.73 -7.99
CA SER A 180 8.80 -20.18 -7.93
C SER A 180 9.55 -20.58 -6.65
N ALA A 181 9.24 -21.72 -6.07
CA ALA A 181 9.83 -22.22 -4.81
C ALA A 181 11.38 -22.36 -4.81
N ASP A 182 12.03 -22.16 -5.96
CA ASP A 182 13.48 -22.25 -6.15
C ASP A 182 14.15 -20.88 -6.35
N GLU A 183 13.42 -19.76 -6.19
CA GLU A 183 13.98 -18.43 -6.45
C GLU A 183 14.72 -17.90 -5.24
N VAL A 184 16.01 -17.58 -5.43
CA VAL A 184 16.87 -16.98 -4.40
C VAL A 184 16.81 -15.46 -4.51
N ILE A 185 16.43 -14.81 -3.44
CA ILE A 185 16.40 -13.35 -3.33
C ILE A 185 17.72 -12.85 -2.76
N GLU A 186 18.36 -11.92 -3.43
CA GLU A 186 19.45 -11.14 -2.85
C GLU A 186 18.87 -10.06 -1.94
N THR A 187 19.51 -9.83 -0.81
CA THR A 187 19.11 -8.82 0.16
C THR A 187 20.20 -7.79 0.41
N ILE A 188 19.81 -6.67 1.01
CA ILE A 188 20.72 -5.61 1.46
C ILE A 188 20.11 -4.91 2.68
N SER A 189 20.94 -4.48 3.61
CA SER A 189 20.49 -3.60 4.68
C SER A 189 20.38 -2.14 4.20
N ILE A 190 19.47 -1.38 4.83
CA ILE A 190 19.32 0.05 4.53
C ILE A 190 20.59 0.83 4.93
N ASP A 191 21.23 0.43 6.02
CA ASP A 191 22.48 1.05 6.46
C ASP A 191 23.61 0.86 5.42
N GLU A 192 23.71 -0.35 4.84
CA GLU A 192 24.66 -0.65 3.77
C GLU A 192 24.30 0.07 2.45
N LEU A 193 23.02 0.07 2.07
CA LEU A 193 22.54 0.76 0.87
C LEU A 193 22.88 2.25 0.88
N LEU A 194 22.74 2.89 2.03
CA LEU A 194 22.97 4.31 2.17
C LEU A 194 24.44 4.67 2.37
N ASP A 195 25.26 3.74 2.85
CA ASP A 195 26.70 3.96 3.11
C ASP A 195 26.94 5.26 3.92
N GLY A 196 26.20 5.39 5.02
CA GLY A 196 26.29 6.55 5.92
C GLY A 196 25.59 7.82 5.44
N LYS A 197 24.96 7.82 4.25
CA LYS A 197 24.11 8.91 3.79
C LYS A 197 22.80 8.95 4.57
N ARG A 198 22.12 10.10 4.58
CA ARG A 198 20.87 10.26 5.30
C ARG A 198 19.68 9.60 4.56
N ALA A 199 18.69 9.13 5.32
CA ALA A 199 17.32 9.01 4.89
C ALA A 199 16.46 10.01 5.66
N THR A 200 15.37 10.48 5.06
CA THR A 200 14.41 11.39 5.68
C THR A 200 13.03 10.78 5.79
N TYR A 201 12.73 9.80 4.96
CA TYR A 201 11.52 9.02 4.98
C TYR A 201 11.80 7.57 4.56
N ILE A 202 11.32 6.61 5.34
CA ILE A 202 11.45 5.17 5.04
C ILE A 202 10.06 4.56 5.10
N LYS A 203 9.62 3.94 4.00
CA LYS A 203 8.43 3.10 3.94
C LYS A 203 8.90 1.64 3.88
N MET A 204 8.21 0.77 4.61
CA MET A 204 8.39 -0.68 4.53
C MET A 204 7.04 -1.38 4.41
N ASP A 205 6.88 -2.14 3.34
CA ASP A 205 5.77 -3.05 3.09
C ASP A 205 6.36 -4.25 2.32
N ILE A 206 6.90 -5.21 3.05
CA ILE A 206 7.81 -6.26 2.57
C ILE A 206 7.43 -7.66 3.06
N GLU A 207 6.12 -7.86 3.18
CA GLU A 207 5.51 -9.18 3.35
C GLU A 207 6.02 -9.96 4.58
N GLY A 208 6.26 -9.24 5.70
CA GLY A 208 6.65 -9.82 6.99
C GLY A 208 8.14 -9.75 7.30
N ALA A 209 8.94 -9.11 6.44
CA ALA A 209 10.36 -8.89 6.66
C ALA A 209 10.68 -7.58 7.40
N GLU A 210 9.67 -6.79 7.78
CA GLU A 210 9.80 -5.42 8.31
C GLU A 210 10.68 -5.37 9.57
N TYR A 211 10.48 -6.28 10.50
CA TYR A 211 11.29 -6.35 11.72
C TYR A 211 12.77 -6.56 11.41
N LYS A 212 13.09 -7.45 10.46
CA LYS A 212 14.46 -7.72 10.03
C LYS A 212 15.07 -6.55 9.27
N ALA A 213 14.31 -5.93 8.38
CA ALA A 213 14.76 -4.74 7.65
C ALA A 213 15.02 -3.55 8.57
N LEU A 214 14.22 -3.39 9.64
CA LEU A 214 14.45 -2.38 10.68
C LEU A 214 15.76 -2.61 11.45
N LEU A 215 16.15 -3.87 11.73
CA LEU A 215 17.47 -4.16 12.29
C LEU A 215 18.60 -3.72 11.37
N GLY A 216 18.40 -3.83 10.04
CA GLY A 216 19.35 -3.35 9.02
C GLY A 216 19.28 -1.86 8.73
N ALA A 217 18.45 -1.11 9.44
CA ALA A 217 18.30 0.34 9.32
C ALA A 217 18.67 1.07 10.65
N GLU A 218 19.16 0.34 11.66
CA GLU A 218 19.38 0.86 13.00
C GLU A 218 20.26 2.10 13.03
N GLN A 219 21.41 2.08 12.34
CA GLN A 219 22.34 3.21 12.34
C GLN A 219 21.72 4.44 11.68
N THR A 220 21.03 4.24 10.56
CA THR A 220 20.34 5.29 9.84
C THR A 220 19.23 5.91 10.70
N ILE A 221 18.40 5.08 11.35
CA ILE A 221 17.29 5.55 12.19
C ILE A 221 17.82 6.30 13.42
N ARG A 222 18.82 5.77 14.13
CA ARG A 222 19.41 6.44 15.29
C ARG A 222 20.05 7.79 14.93
N LYS A 223 20.77 7.84 13.81
CA LYS A 223 21.54 9.02 13.41
C LYS A 223 20.67 10.11 12.81
N TYR A 224 19.77 9.76 11.91
CA TYR A 224 19.06 10.73 11.08
C TYR A 224 17.59 10.91 11.45
N LYS A 225 17.02 10.02 12.26
CA LYS A 225 15.64 10.05 12.75
C LYS A 225 14.63 10.29 11.61
N PRO A 226 14.69 9.48 10.53
CA PRO A 226 13.76 9.63 9.41
C PRO A 226 12.32 9.42 9.88
N LYS A 227 11.37 10.03 9.20
CA LYS A 227 9.96 9.62 9.29
C LYS A 227 9.85 8.17 8.84
N LEU A 228 9.02 7.38 9.51
CA LEU A 228 8.81 5.98 9.18
C LEU A 228 7.34 5.73 8.86
N ALA A 229 7.07 4.88 7.86
CA ALA A 229 5.76 4.30 7.57
C ALA A 229 5.94 2.79 7.35
N ILE A 230 5.61 2.01 8.36
CA ILE A 230 5.92 0.58 8.41
C ILE A 230 4.64 -0.23 8.47
N SER A 231 4.47 -1.20 7.57
CA SER A 231 3.40 -2.19 7.64
C SER A 231 3.55 -3.05 8.89
N VAL A 232 2.46 -3.21 9.65
CA VAL A 232 2.47 -3.94 10.94
C VAL A 232 1.36 -4.99 11.01
N TYR A 233 1.00 -5.56 9.86
CA TYR A 233 -0.11 -6.50 9.73
C TYR A 233 0.29 -7.87 9.18
N HIS A 234 1.50 -8.04 8.68
CA HIS A 234 1.94 -9.30 8.09
C HIS A 234 2.13 -10.39 9.14
N ASN A 235 2.79 -10.07 10.26
CA ASN A 235 2.92 -10.98 11.38
C ASN A 235 2.09 -10.50 12.57
N ARG A 236 1.49 -11.43 13.33
CA ARG A 236 0.64 -11.09 14.48
C ARG A 236 1.35 -10.26 15.55
N CYS A 237 2.66 -10.43 15.70
CA CYS A 237 3.46 -9.71 16.69
C CYS A 237 3.95 -8.34 16.21
N ASP A 238 3.89 -8.02 14.91
CA ASP A 238 4.44 -6.78 14.36
C ASP A 238 3.80 -5.55 15.00
N ILE A 239 2.50 -5.61 15.31
CA ILE A 239 1.75 -4.50 15.93
C ILE A 239 2.33 -4.03 17.28
N TRP A 240 3.12 -4.83 17.97
CA TRP A 240 3.79 -4.44 19.22
C TRP A 240 5.31 -4.58 19.21
N GLU A 241 5.88 -5.51 18.43
CA GLU A 241 7.34 -5.69 18.36
C GLU A 241 8.01 -4.57 17.54
N ILE A 242 7.43 -4.18 16.40
CA ILE A 242 7.96 -3.08 15.57
C ILE A 242 7.94 -1.75 16.33
N PRO A 243 6.84 -1.32 16.98
CA PRO A 243 6.84 -0.13 17.83
C PRO A 243 7.92 -0.14 18.92
N LYS A 244 8.10 -1.26 19.64
CA LYS A 244 9.13 -1.39 20.67
C LYS A 244 10.54 -1.22 20.10
N LEU A 245 10.81 -1.86 18.95
CA LEU A 245 12.09 -1.76 18.26
C LEU A 245 12.37 -0.31 17.85
N VAL A 246 11.43 0.34 17.18
CA VAL A 246 11.58 1.74 16.72
C VAL A 246 11.79 2.69 17.89
N LEU A 247 11.05 2.55 18.98
CA LEU A 247 11.24 3.37 20.19
C LEU A 247 12.56 3.08 20.90
N SER A 248 13.14 1.88 20.76
CA SER A 248 14.47 1.57 21.28
C SER A 248 15.59 2.29 20.50
N TYR A 249 15.35 2.63 19.24
CA TYR A 249 16.27 3.41 18.42
C TYR A 249 16.17 4.91 18.69
N ASN A 250 14.96 5.41 18.87
CA ASN A 250 14.70 6.82 19.24
C ASN A 250 13.40 6.91 20.05
N SER A 251 13.50 7.17 21.35
CA SER A 251 12.38 7.32 22.27
C SER A 251 11.53 8.58 22.02
N ASP A 252 12.02 9.52 21.24
CA ASP A 252 11.32 10.79 20.94
C ASP A 252 10.25 10.61 19.85
N TYR A 253 10.24 9.50 19.14
CA TYR A 253 9.25 9.22 18.12
C TYR A 253 7.84 9.20 18.69
N LYS A 254 6.93 9.91 18.02
CA LYS A 254 5.49 9.82 18.22
C LYS A 254 4.92 8.80 17.25
N LEU A 255 4.27 7.78 17.78
CA LEU A 255 3.71 6.71 16.98
C LEU A 255 2.24 6.95 16.68
N TYR A 256 1.86 6.74 15.43
CA TYR A 256 0.49 6.82 14.93
C TYR A 256 0.17 5.57 14.12
N PHE A 257 -1.07 5.12 14.19
CA PHE A 257 -1.54 3.97 13.43
C PHE A 257 -2.70 4.39 12.52
N ARG A 258 -2.67 3.91 11.30
CA ARG A 258 -3.74 4.03 10.33
C ARG A 258 -4.00 2.68 9.70
N THR A 259 -5.27 2.33 9.54
CA THR A 259 -5.66 1.18 8.72
C THR A 259 -6.41 1.67 7.49
N TYR A 260 -6.07 1.08 6.35
CA TYR A 260 -6.67 1.41 5.06
C TYR A 260 -7.61 0.31 4.57
N SER A 261 -7.86 -0.70 5.42
CA SER A 261 -8.82 -1.77 5.19
C SER A 261 -9.69 -2.02 6.40
N PHE A 262 -10.90 -2.57 6.18
CA PHE A 262 -11.81 -2.95 7.27
C PHE A 262 -11.37 -4.21 8.03
N THR A 263 -10.46 -4.98 7.46
CA THR A 263 -9.99 -6.25 8.04
C THR A 263 -8.76 -6.08 8.93
N GLY A 264 -8.19 -4.85 9.00
CA GLY A 264 -6.92 -4.59 9.68
C GLY A 264 -5.68 -4.90 8.83
N ASN A 265 -5.82 -5.62 7.72
CA ASN A 265 -4.79 -5.67 6.69
C ASN A 265 -4.58 -4.24 6.17
N ASP A 266 -3.41 -3.89 5.73
CA ASP A 266 -3.02 -2.51 5.38
C ASP A 266 -2.96 -1.56 6.59
N THR A 267 -2.62 -2.07 7.78
CA THR A 267 -2.33 -1.23 8.95
C THR A 267 -0.89 -0.76 8.93
N ILE A 268 -0.73 0.55 8.92
CA ILE A 268 0.57 1.23 8.87
C ILE A 268 0.85 1.91 10.21
N MET A 269 2.01 1.64 10.77
CA MET A 269 2.58 2.43 11.86
C MET A 269 3.43 3.56 11.30
N TYR A 270 3.13 4.78 11.69
CA TYR A 270 3.97 5.93 11.42
C TYR A 270 4.75 6.31 12.67
N ALA A 271 6.03 6.64 12.51
CA ALA A 271 6.87 7.22 13.55
C ALA A 271 7.43 8.57 13.07
N ILE A 272 7.13 9.64 13.83
CA ILE A 272 7.47 11.02 13.49
C ILE A 272 8.08 11.75 14.69
#